data_7a9bbdfe8a91b9b165aa1e41169c0cd3
#
_entry.id   7a9bbdfe8a91b9b165aa1e41169c0cd3
#
_cell.length_a   1.000
_cell.length_b   1.000
_cell.length_c   1.000
_cell.angle_alpha   90.00
_cell.angle_beta   90.00
_cell.angle_gamma   90.00
#
_symmetry.space_group_name_H-M   'P 1'
#
loop_
_entity.id
_entity.type
_entity.pdbx_description
1 polymer ?
#
loop_
_entity_poly.entity_id
_entity_poly.type
_entity_poly.pdbx_seq_one_letter_code
_entity_poly.pdbx_strand_id
1 'polypeptide(L)'
;MTNESNLTARKLVRDLMTVGVPTCPPTTPLVDLVRLMLEKNWEAVVVLDGDEGHAIGVVSQDELVKAYEREDVRTLNAEQIMHEGVPTIPPDILLTVAAQMMLDQHVRAFFLMHNAGGIIYPAAYITYRHILRHLAAQSADDLNDMGIAAARQSPLDQFIARRDAAKKAAESRKNKT
;
A
#
# COMPACT_ATOMS: atom_id res chain seq x y z
N MET A 1 24.89 -16.86 -18.12
CA MET A 1 24.60 -15.65 -18.91
C MET A 1 23.09 -15.37 -19.11
N THR A 2 22.18 -15.91 -18.28
CA THR A 2 20.72 -15.81 -18.47
C THR A 2 20.00 -14.95 -17.44
N ASN A 3 20.71 -14.37 -16.46
CA ASN A 3 20.06 -13.68 -15.33
C ASN A 3 19.96 -12.14 -15.50
N GLU A 4 20.88 -11.53 -16.25
CA GLU A 4 20.87 -10.07 -16.46
C GLU A 4 19.81 -9.60 -17.46
N SER A 5 19.45 -10.44 -18.44
CA SER A 5 18.45 -10.11 -19.46
C SER A 5 17.04 -9.96 -18.89
N ASN A 6 16.74 -10.52 -17.71
CA ASN A 6 15.42 -10.45 -17.09
C ASN A 6 15.22 -9.18 -16.22
N LEU A 7 16.32 -8.57 -15.74
CA LEU A 7 16.27 -7.29 -15.01
C LEU A 7 16.10 -6.11 -15.97
N THR A 8 16.67 -6.19 -17.17
CA THR A 8 16.54 -5.15 -18.21
C THR A 8 15.30 -5.30 -19.09
N ALA A 9 14.54 -6.40 -18.93
CA ALA A 9 13.27 -6.58 -19.62
C ALA A 9 12.30 -5.43 -19.23
N ARG A 10 11.51 -4.99 -20.22
CA ARG A 10 10.49 -3.96 -20.01
C ARG A 10 9.48 -4.44 -18.97
N LYS A 11 9.65 -4.01 -17.71
CA LYS A 11 8.73 -4.33 -16.61
C LYS A 11 7.47 -3.48 -16.71
N LEU A 12 6.35 -4.10 -16.40
CA LEU A 12 5.05 -3.44 -16.26
C LEU A 12 4.80 -3.10 -14.78
N VAL A 13 3.88 -2.20 -14.54
CA VAL A 13 3.48 -1.81 -13.18
C VAL A 13 3.06 -3.03 -12.35
N ARG A 14 2.26 -3.95 -12.93
CA ARG A 14 1.82 -5.19 -12.27
C ARG A 14 2.95 -6.10 -11.81
N ASP A 15 4.13 -6.00 -12.41
CA ASP A 15 5.27 -6.85 -12.07
C ASP A 15 5.94 -6.44 -10.75
N LEU A 16 5.67 -5.20 -10.28
CA LEU A 16 6.26 -4.61 -9.09
C LEU A 16 5.25 -4.17 -8.02
N MET A 17 3.98 -4.02 -8.35
CA MET A 17 2.95 -3.60 -7.40
C MET A 17 2.89 -4.50 -6.17
N THR A 18 2.69 -3.91 -5.00
CA THR A 18 2.28 -4.66 -3.82
C THR A 18 0.76 -4.75 -3.77
N VAL A 19 0.25 -5.92 -3.50
CA VAL A 19 -1.17 -6.15 -3.33
C VAL A 19 -1.56 -6.14 -1.86
N GLY A 20 -2.74 -5.54 -1.61
CA GLY A 20 -3.15 -5.16 -0.26
C GLY A 20 -2.64 -3.76 0.05
N VAL A 21 -3.55 -2.81 0.08
CA VAL A 21 -3.25 -1.39 0.28
C VAL A 21 -3.51 -1.03 1.74
N PRO A 22 -2.60 -0.28 2.40
CA PRO A 22 -2.89 0.29 3.69
C PRO A 22 -4.07 1.25 3.61
N THR A 23 -5.03 1.13 4.52
CA THR A 23 -6.22 1.98 4.57
C THR A 23 -6.50 2.45 5.98
N CYS A 24 -7.18 3.60 6.12
CA CYS A 24 -7.67 4.11 7.38
C CYS A 24 -9.01 4.83 7.22
N PRO A 25 -9.82 4.94 8.29
CA PRO A 25 -10.98 5.82 8.35
C PRO A 25 -10.59 7.31 8.29
N PRO A 26 -11.49 8.20 7.83
CA PRO A 26 -11.26 9.65 7.78
C PRO A 26 -10.94 10.26 9.15
N THR A 27 -11.56 9.71 10.19
CA THR A 27 -11.43 10.17 11.58
C THR A 27 -10.16 9.72 12.29
N THR A 28 -9.29 8.95 11.61
CA THR A 28 -8.04 8.46 12.20
C THR A 28 -7.17 9.62 12.67
N PRO A 29 -6.81 9.70 13.98
CA PRO A 29 -5.93 10.75 14.48
C PRO A 29 -4.59 10.74 13.76
N LEU A 30 -4.12 11.93 13.36
CA LEU A 30 -2.90 12.06 12.56
C LEU A 30 -1.67 11.44 13.22
N VAL A 31 -1.52 11.65 14.54
CA VAL A 31 -0.37 11.12 15.29
C VAL A 31 -0.34 9.59 15.28
N ASP A 32 -1.51 8.94 15.36
CA ASP A 32 -1.60 7.48 15.34
C ASP A 32 -1.34 6.94 13.93
N LEU A 33 -1.85 7.63 12.89
CA LEU A 33 -1.56 7.30 11.50
C LEU A 33 -0.06 7.40 11.20
N VAL A 34 0.61 8.47 11.64
CA VAL A 34 2.07 8.64 11.47
C VAL A 34 2.84 7.52 12.16
N ARG A 35 2.49 7.16 13.40
CA ARG A 35 3.14 6.06 14.14
C ARG A 35 3.01 4.74 13.38
N LEU A 36 1.81 4.44 12.88
CA LEU A 36 1.55 3.22 12.13
C LEU A 36 2.32 3.21 10.79
N MET A 37 2.36 4.33 10.08
CA MET A 37 3.13 4.44 8.83
C MET A 37 4.63 4.22 9.07
N LEU A 38 5.19 4.76 10.14
CA LEU A 38 6.60 4.55 10.49
C LEU A 38 6.87 3.10 10.91
N GLU A 39 6.02 2.51 11.76
CA GLU A 39 6.17 1.11 12.22
C GLU A 39 6.09 0.12 11.06
N LYS A 40 5.13 0.30 10.17
CA LYS A 40 4.89 -0.59 9.03
C LYS A 40 5.70 -0.20 7.79
N ASN A 41 6.44 0.90 7.84
CA ASN A 41 7.21 1.42 6.72
C ASN A 41 6.35 1.70 5.47
N TRP A 42 5.17 2.28 5.69
CA TRP A 42 4.24 2.69 4.64
C TRP A 42 4.57 4.09 4.12
N GLU A 43 4.51 4.27 2.82
CA GLU A 43 4.73 5.57 2.16
C GLU A 43 3.44 6.33 1.90
N ALA A 44 2.32 5.62 1.84
CA ALA A 44 0.99 6.20 1.65
C ALA A 44 -0.09 5.29 2.24
N VAL A 45 -1.21 5.88 2.64
CA VAL A 45 -2.40 5.21 3.17
C VAL A 45 -3.62 5.78 2.46
N VAL A 46 -4.52 4.92 2.01
CA VAL A 46 -5.79 5.35 1.39
C VAL A 46 -6.83 5.56 2.47
N VAL A 47 -7.50 6.70 2.42
CA VAL A 47 -8.61 7.03 3.31
C VAL A 47 -9.90 6.47 2.70
N LEU A 48 -10.59 5.63 3.45
CA LEU A 48 -11.86 5.03 3.03
C LEU A 48 -13.01 5.69 3.79
N ASP A 49 -14.07 6.02 3.07
CA ASP A 49 -15.35 6.38 3.69
C ASP A 49 -15.83 5.22 4.57
N GLY A 50 -16.15 5.53 5.83
CA GLY A 50 -16.47 4.52 6.85
C GLY A 50 -17.75 3.73 6.58
N ASP A 51 -18.72 4.34 5.91
CA ASP A 51 -20.05 3.76 5.71
C ASP A 51 -20.13 2.89 4.44
N GLU A 52 -19.46 3.30 3.37
CA GLU A 52 -19.55 2.64 2.08
C GLU A 52 -18.25 1.96 1.64
N GLY A 53 -17.13 2.23 2.33
CA GLY A 53 -15.82 1.67 1.99
C GLY A 53 -15.21 2.23 0.71
N HIS A 54 -15.73 3.35 0.20
CA HIS A 54 -15.17 4.05 -0.95
C HIS A 54 -13.86 4.74 -0.60
N ALA A 55 -12.90 4.67 -1.51
CA ALA A 55 -11.66 5.42 -1.40
C ALA A 55 -11.91 6.91 -1.72
N ILE A 56 -11.71 7.78 -0.72
CA ILE A 56 -11.99 9.22 -0.83
C ILE A 56 -10.73 10.07 -0.95
N GLY A 57 -9.59 9.58 -0.49
CA GLY A 57 -8.34 10.33 -0.54
C GLY A 57 -7.14 9.49 -0.16
N VAL A 58 -5.97 10.13 -0.16
CA VAL A 58 -4.69 9.53 0.19
C VAL A 58 -3.93 10.43 1.15
N VAL A 59 -3.35 9.85 2.19
CA VAL A 59 -2.34 10.48 3.04
C VAL A 59 -0.99 9.86 2.71
N SER A 60 -0.11 10.61 2.10
CA SER A 60 1.28 10.21 1.87
C SER A 60 2.24 10.98 2.81
N GLN A 61 3.50 10.65 2.74
CA GLN A 61 4.54 11.39 3.48
C GLN A 61 4.54 12.89 3.14
N ASP A 62 4.16 13.27 1.91
CA ASP A 62 4.12 14.66 1.49
C ASP A 62 3.01 15.45 2.19
N GLU A 63 1.81 14.85 2.34
CA GLU A 63 0.71 15.47 3.10
C GLU A 63 1.07 15.65 4.58
N LEU A 64 1.77 14.66 5.15
CA LEU A 64 2.25 14.75 6.53
C LEU A 64 3.29 15.86 6.73
N VAL A 65 4.24 15.98 5.79
CA VAL A 65 5.26 17.05 5.85
C VAL A 65 4.63 18.41 5.65
N LYS A 66 3.68 18.58 4.72
CA LYS A 66 2.92 19.82 4.54
C LYS A 66 2.12 20.18 5.79
N ALA A 67 1.48 19.21 6.43
CA ALA A 67 0.70 19.42 7.65
C ALA A 67 1.58 19.83 8.84
N TYR A 68 2.87 19.51 8.84
CA TYR A 68 3.80 19.78 9.94
C TYR A 68 3.97 21.29 10.23
N GLU A 69 3.75 22.16 9.26
CA GLU A 69 3.80 23.61 9.43
C GLU A 69 2.62 24.16 10.25
N ARG A 70 1.57 23.39 10.47
CA ARG A 70 0.37 23.82 11.19
C ARG A 70 0.57 23.72 12.70
N GLU A 71 0.18 24.74 13.42
CA GLU A 71 0.24 24.76 14.90
C GLU A 71 -0.62 23.68 15.55
N ASP A 72 -1.75 23.34 14.91
CA ASP A 72 -2.73 22.36 15.40
C ASP A 72 -2.47 20.93 14.89
N VAL A 73 -1.33 20.66 14.25
CA VAL A 73 -1.01 19.38 13.54
C VAL A 73 -1.29 18.14 14.39
N ARG A 74 -1.07 18.20 15.69
CA ARG A 74 -1.27 17.03 16.58
C ARG A 74 -2.73 16.70 16.88
N THR A 75 -3.66 17.59 16.57
CA THR A 75 -5.10 17.42 16.79
C THR A 75 -5.87 17.09 15.51
N LEU A 76 -5.17 17.10 14.37
CA LEU A 76 -5.75 16.77 13.06
C LEU A 76 -6.04 15.28 12.92
N ASN A 77 -6.91 14.97 11.98
CA ASN A 77 -7.22 13.62 11.52
C ASN A 77 -6.84 13.44 10.03
N ALA A 78 -6.99 12.23 9.51
CA ALA A 78 -6.62 11.87 8.15
C ALA A 78 -7.37 12.70 7.10
N GLU A 79 -8.68 12.92 7.26
CA GLU A 79 -9.52 13.69 6.34
C GLU A 79 -9.06 15.14 6.18
N GLN A 80 -8.58 15.75 7.26
CA GLN A 80 -8.18 17.16 7.28
C GLN A 80 -6.88 17.43 6.54
N ILE A 81 -6.11 16.40 6.23
CA ILE A 81 -4.80 16.53 5.56
C ILE A 81 -4.70 15.73 4.27
N MET A 82 -5.61 14.78 4.02
CA MET A 82 -5.53 13.93 2.83
C MET A 82 -5.56 14.77 1.54
N HIS A 83 -4.87 14.28 0.53
CA HIS A 83 -5.13 14.67 -0.84
C HIS A 83 -6.45 14.04 -1.28
N GLU A 84 -7.40 14.86 -1.76
CA GLU A 84 -8.69 14.36 -2.25
C GLU A 84 -8.51 13.52 -3.52
N GLY A 85 -9.25 12.43 -3.59
CA GLY A 85 -9.15 11.47 -4.66
C GLY A 85 -7.95 10.53 -4.52
N VAL A 86 -7.93 9.50 -5.35
CA VAL A 86 -6.88 8.47 -5.33
C VAL A 86 -6.18 8.44 -6.69
N PRO A 87 -4.86 8.74 -6.75
CA PRO A 87 -4.11 8.63 -7.99
C PRO A 87 -4.12 7.18 -8.50
N THR A 88 -4.64 6.96 -9.69
CA THR A 88 -4.83 5.61 -10.25
C THR A 88 -3.89 5.35 -11.41
N ILE A 89 -3.54 4.06 -11.60
CA ILE A 89 -2.70 3.63 -12.69
C ILE A 89 -3.14 2.26 -13.22
N PRO A 90 -3.17 2.08 -14.56
CA PRO A 90 -3.38 0.75 -15.13
C PRO A 90 -2.19 -0.17 -14.86
N PRO A 91 -2.43 -1.48 -14.58
CA PRO A 91 -1.36 -2.42 -14.27
C PRO A 91 -0.46 -2.77 -15.47
N ASP A 92 -0.95 -2.55 -16.68
CA ASP A 92 -0.30 -3.00 -17.92
C ASP A 92 0.59 -1.96 -18.59
N ILE A 93 0.81 -0.81 -17.97
CA ILE A 93 1.74 0.19 -18.49
C ILE A 93 3.18 -0.10 -18.09
N LEU A 94 4.13 0.44 -18.86
CA LEU A 94 5.55 0.31 -18.57
C LEU A 94 5.92 1.04 -17.28
N LEU A 95 6.79 0.43 -16.49
CA LEU A 95 7.28 1.02 -15.25
C LEU A 95 7.97 2.38 -15.46
N THR A 96 8.68 2.55 -16.59
CA THR A 96 9.30 3.83 -16.96
C THR A 96 8.26 4.94 -17.18
N VAL A 97 7.12 4.59 -17.78
CA VAL A 97 6.00 5.53 -17.96
C VAL A 97 5.37 5.87 -16.60
N ALA A 98 5.18 4.86 -15.74
CA ALA A 98 4.68 5.09 -14.39
C ALA A 98 5.60 6.02 -13.58
N ALA A 99 6.92 5.82 -13.68
CA ALA A 99 7.90 6.69 -13.02
C ALA A 99 7.78 8.15 -13.51
N GLN A 100 7.64 8.35 -14.83
CA GLN A 100 7.45 9.68 -15.39
C GLN A 100 6.13 10.31 -14.92
N MET A 101 5.04 9.55 -14.92
CA MET A 101 3.74 10.04 -14.42
C MET A 101 3.79 10.43 -12.95
N MET A 102 4.54 9.69 -12.10
CA MET A 102 4.73 10.06 -10.69
C MET A 102 5.40 11.43 -10.55
N LEU A 103 6.41 11.71 -11.39
CA LEU A 103 7.10 13.00 -11.38
C LEU A 103 6.21 14.12 -11.90
N ASP A 104 5.52 13.91 -13.01
CA ASP A 104 4.68 14.92 -13.67
C ASP A 104 3.46 15.32 -12.81
N GLN A 105 2.89 14.35 -12.11
CA GLN A 105 1.72 14.56 -11.24
C GLN A 105 2.11 14.90 -9.79
N HIS A 106 3.39 14.92 -9.46
CA HIS A 106 3.88 15.13 -8.09
C HIS A 106 3.27 14.18 -7.06
N VAL A 107 3.08 12.91 -7.44
CA VAL A 107 2.56 11.87 -6.55
C VAL A 107 3.61 10.80 -6.27
N ARG A 108 3.66 10.30 -5.04
CA ARG A 108 4.60 9.25 -4.61
C ARG A 108 4.05 7.86 -4.73
N ALA A 109 2.75 7.73 -4.89
CA ALA A 109 2.07 6.45 -5.00
C ALA A 109 0.98 6.50 -6.05
N PHE A 110 0.83 5.41 -6.78
CA PHE A 110 -0.33 5.12 -7.62
C PHE A 110 -1.03 3.85 -7.12
N PHE A 111 -2.32 3.79 -7.35
CA PHE A 111 -3.16 2.70 -6.88
C PHE A 111 -3.88 2.01 -8.04
N LEU A 112 -4.00 0.71 -7.96
CA LEU A 112 -4.90 -0.07 -8.78
C LEU A 112 -6.22 -0.17 -8.04
N MET A 113 -7.26 0.41 -8.62
CA MET A 113 -8.61 0.36 -8.06
C MET A 113 -9.37 -0.83 -8.63
N HIS A 114 -10.15 -1.47 -7.78
CA HIS A 114 -11.04 -2.55 -8.16
C HIS A 114 -12.49 -2.15 -7.85
N ASN A 115 -13.41 -2.53 -8.73
CA ASN A 115 -14.84 -2.31 -8.53
C ASN A 115 -15.53 -3.66 -8.30
N ALA A 116 -16.18 -3.81 -7.17
CA ALA A 116 -17.01 -4.97 -6.86
C ALA A 116 -18.31 -4.52 -6.21
N GLY A 117 -19.43 -4.87 -6.83
CA GLY A 117 -20.76 -4.54 -6.31
C GLY A 117 -21.05 -3.04 -6.19
N GLY A 118 -20.42 -2.21 -7.05
CA GLY A 118 -20.58 -0.75 -7.00
C GLY A 118 -19.60 -0.05 -6.05
N ILE A 119 -18.83 -0.77 -5.26
CA ILE A 119 -17.81 -0.22 -4.35
C ILE A 119 -16.46 -0.19 -5.07
N ILE A 120 -15.83 0.98 -5.09
CA ILE A 120 -14.48 1.18 -5.66
C ILE A 120 -13.48 1.20 -4.51
N TYR A 121 -12.61 0.20 -4.45
CA TYR A 121 -11.61 0.06 -3.40
C TYR A 121 -10.20 -0.19 -3.95
N PRO A 122 -9.14 0.18 -3.21
CA PRO A 122 -7.77 -0.01 -3.65
C PRO A 122 -7.34 -1.48 -3.47
N ALA A 123 -6.86 -2.10 -4.56
CA ALA A 123 -6.45 -3.50 -4.57
C ALA A 123 -4.93 -3.69 -4.49
N ALA A 124 -4.19 -2.82 -5.15
CA ALA A 124 -2.74 -2.85 -5.17
C ALA A 124 -2.18 -1.42 -5.29
N TYR A 125 -0.90 -1.25 -5.01
CA TYR A 125 -0.25 0.05 -5.12
C TYR A 125 1.22 -0.08 -5.54
N ILE A 126 1.74 0.99 -6.14
CA ILE A 126 3.13 1.16 -6.49
C ILE A 126 3.62 2.51 -5.98
N THR A 127 4.82 2.55 -5.40
CA THR A 127 5.45 3.77 -4.87
C THR A 127 6.85 3.94 -5.45
N TYR A 128 7.51 5.06 -5.16
CA TYR A 128 8.92 5.26 -5.47
C TYR A 128 9.80 4.12 -4.97
N ARG A 129 9.50 3.58 -3.79
CA ARG A 129 10.26 2.47 -3.20
C ARG A 129 10.27 1.22 -4.08
N HIS A 130 9.17 0.91 -4.75
CA HIS A 130 9.11 -0.22 -5.69
C HIS A 130 10.07 -0.01 -6.86
N ILE A 131 10.10 1.22 -7.40
CA ILE A 131 11.01 1.59 -8.50
C ILE A 131 12.46 1.52 -8.03
N LEU A 132 12.77 2.06 -6.83
CA LEU A 132 14.11 2.01 -6.26
C LEU A 132 14.56 0.58 -5.95
N ARG A 133 13.69 -0.29 -5.44
CA ARG A 133 14.00 -1.72 -5.25
C ARG A 133 14.31 -2.40 -6.58
N HIS A 134 13.54 -2.12 -7.62
CA HIS A 134 13.82 -2.64 -8.96
C HIS A 134 15.18 -2.15 -9.49
N LEU A 135 15.50 -0.88 -9.30
CA LEU A 135 16.79 -0.31 -9.68
C LEU A 135 17.97 -0.93 -8.93
N ALA A 136 17.77 -1.25 -7.64
CA ALA A 136 18.78 -1.83 -6.78
C ALA A 136 18.94 -3.35 -6.95
N ALA A 137 17.98 -4.04 -7.58
CA ALA A 137 17.98 -5.50 -7.73
C ALA A 137 19.17 -5.97 -8.59
N GLN A 138 19.89 -6.95 -8.09
CA GLN A 138 21.02 -7.59 -8.78
C GLN A 138 20.63 -8.91 -9.45
N SER A 139 19.50 -9.49 -9.02
CA SER A 139 18.95 -10.74 -9.54
C SER A 139 17.44 -10.69 -9.64
N ALA A 140 16.85 -11.63 -10.38
CA ALA A 140 15.39 -11.79 -10.42
C ALA A 140 14.84 -12.22 -9.05
N ASP A 141 15.65 -12.90 -8.24
CA ASP A 141 15.25 -13.38 -6.92
C ASP A 141 15.00 -12.22 -5.93
N ASP A 142 15.70 -11.08 -6.10
CA ASP A 142 15.49 -9.87 -5.31
C ASP A 142 14.09 -9.26 -5.50
N LEU A 143 13.37 -9.70 -6.53
CA LEU A 143 12.04 -9.23 -6.92
C LEU A 143 10.95 -10.28 -6.71
N ASN A 144 11.26 -11.45 -6.17
CA ASN A 144 10.30 -12.56 -6.05
C ASN A 144 9.08 -12.24 -5.15
N ASP A 145 9.21 -11.31 -4.22
CA ASP A 145 8.15 -10.84 -3.33
C ASP A 145 7.34 -9.66 -3.88
N MET A 146 7.61 -9.25 -5.12
CA MET A 146 6.99 -8.11 -5.78
C MET A 146 6.03 -8.54 -6.89
N GLY A 147 5.07 -7.64 -7.20
CA GLY A 147 4.13 -7.83 -8.29
C GLY A 147 2.84 -8.55 -7.92
N ILE A 148 1.88 -8.47 -8.84
CA ILE A 148 0.56 -9.10 -8.66
C ILE A 148 0.67 -10.63 -8.59
N ALA A 149 1.67 -11.18 -9.25
CA ALA A 149 1.96 -12.62 -9.27
C ALA A 149 2.82 -13.10 -8.09
N ALA A 150 3.25 -12.20 -7.21
CA ALA A 150 4.01 -12.58 -6.02
C ALA A 150 3.22 -13.60 -5.19
N ALA A 151 3.93 -14.62 -4.69
CA ALA A 151 3.34 -15.69 -3.91
C ALA A 151 2.61 -15.09 -2.69
N ARG A 152 1.30 -15.23 -2.66
CA ARG A 152 0.45 -14.86 -1.53
C ARG A 152 0.10 -16.11 -0.77
N GLN A 153 0.02 -15.97 0.54
CA GLN A 153 -0.73 -16.97 1.29
C GLN A 153 -2.16 -17.00 0.73
N SER A 154 -2.60 -18.18 0.34
CA SER A 154 -3.95 -18.33 -0.15
C SER A 154 -4.94 -17.84 0.91
N PRO A 155 -6.13 -17.34 0.54
CA PRO A 155 -7.17 -17.00 1.51
C PRO A 155 -7.47 -18.14 2.49
N LEU A 156 -7.34 -19.38 2.03
CA LEU A 156 -7.49 -20.58 2.85
C LEU A 156 -6.37 -20.70 3.89
N ASP A 157 -5.11 -20.47 3.49
CA ASP A 157 -3.96 -20.53 4.41
C ASP A 157 -4.04 -19.42 5.46
N GLN A 158 -4.46 -18.22 5.08
CA GLN A 158 -4.70 -17.13 6.02
C GLN A 158 -5.82 -17.45 7.01
N PHE A 159 -6.91 -18.08 6.52
CA PHE A 159 -8.01 -18.51 7.38
C PHE A 159 -7.55 -19.60 8.35
N ILE A 160 -6.81 -20.59 7.88
CA ILE A 160 -6.25 -21.68 8.71
C ILE A 160 -5.31 -21.08 9.77
N ALA A 161 -4.38 -20.19 9.39
CA ALA A 161 -3.45 -19.55 10.32
C ALA A 161 -4.18 -18.74 11.40
N ARG A 162 -5.21 -17.96 11.05
CA ARG A 162 -6.04 -17.20 12.01
C ARG A 162 -6.81 -18.12 12.95
N ARG A 163 -7.40 -19.19 12.42
CA ARG A 163 -8.13 -20.19 13.23
C ARG A 163 -7.19 -20.86 14.23
N ASP A 164 -6.01 -21.26 13.80
CA ASP A 164 -5.05 -21.97 14.64
C ASP A 164 -4.44 -21.04 15.70
N ALA A 165 -4.19 -19.77 15.35
CA ALA A 165 -3.80 -18.75 16.31
C ALA A 165 -4.88 -18.50 17.38
N ALA A 166 -6.16 -18.44 16.97
CA ALA A 166 -7.29 -18.28 17.88
C ALA A 166 -7.43 -19.49 18.83
N LYS A 167 -7.28 -20.72 18.33
CA LYS A 167 -7.28 -21.93 19.17
C LYS A 167 -6.16 -21.91 20.21
N LYS A 168 -4.93 -21.59 19.78
CA LYS A 168 -3.76 -21.49 20.67
C LYS A 168 -3.95 -20.44 21.76
N ALA A 169 -4.54 -19.29 21.41
CA ALA A 169 -4.88 -18.24 22.37
C ALA A 169 -5.96 -18.68 23.37
N ALA A 170 -6.96 -19.45 22.93
CA ALA A 170 -7.99 -19.99 23.82
C ALA A 170 -7.45 -21.05 24.79
N GLU A 171 -6.56 -21.93 24.32
CA GLU A 171 -5.90 -22.95 25.15
C GLU A 171 -4.99 -22.31 26.20
N SER A 172 -4.23 -21.27 25.84
CA SER A 172 -3.36 -20.56 26.79
C SER A 172 -4.15 -19.80 27.88
N ARG A 173 -5.40 -19.42 27.61
CA ARG A 173 -6.30 -18.82 28.62
C ARG A 173 -6.83 -19.87 29.59
N LYS A 174 -7.15 -21.08 29.11
CA LYS A 174 -7.64 -22.20 29.96
C LYS A 174 -6.57 -22.72 30.92
N ASN A 175 -5.30 -22.67 30.55
CA ASN A 175 -4.18 -23.14 31.39
C ASN A 175 -3.72 -22.09 32.44
N LYS A 176 -4.32 -20.91 32.48
CA LYS A 176 -4.04 -19.84 33.46
C LYS A 176 -5.10 -19.70 34.56
N THR A 177 -6.12 -20.54 34.53
CA THR A 177 -7.18 -20.64 35.55
C THR A 177 -7.04 -21.93 36.32
#